data_1302303af4dc3e595e0b386798d8568d
#
_entry.id   1302303af4dc3e595e0b386798d8568d
#
_cell.length_a   1.000
_cell.length_b   1.000
_cell.length_c   1.000
_cell.angle_alpha   90.00
_cell.angle_beta   90.00
_cell.angle_gamma   90.00
#
_symmetry.space_group_name_H-M   'P 1'
#
loop_
_entity.id
_entity.type
_entity.pdbx_description
1 polymer ?
#
loop_
_entity_poly.entity_id
_entity_poly.type
_entity_poly.pdbx_seq_one_letter_code
_entity_poly.pdbx_strand_id
1 'polypeptide(L)'
;GTKAEITVTRTRHVYAPDTGWTAETPTAKTIELDTTATYTALWAEWNETQSVYAQYNADGTVKSAWAYTYEVSEAAIDGYFGTQHLPADFPQQPEDYFTDAALTDIKEIYRQPLTDTLPEVTEKNYYVERFNVKVDKTWARFRDRDELTFCLIQAKKQLTFDRNGNPIKTADQQYTYVTKNWTEGGEEPVWEFNNLPKYYFTVNENGEAQKKPYYYYIVEGYETINGALNPYLYQVSYTGDATLVKKTTGAVNQPADGGTANIHAKNLPGYEVGNLNLNLTKEWVNVNEKPEKVTLNLTETTHSWDKTEGWITYDPSERSVGIMPDANGNWTTTQPLQAYYVEYNPDGSIYTAHVYTYELTEDPVSGTLPSYTFSANWPKEVGDVLELNSAGEPIKAKDAFKASSSQMEGSFLVTIADASATITNVQTGKLNIVKQWAEEVEYDGAQNPLDIKQVSISLLRNVWGENWTDSD
;
A
#
# COMPACT_ATOMS: atom_id res chain seq x y z
N GLY A 1 -43.78 3.62 -8.39
CA GLY A 1 -43.26 4.41 -7.28
C GLY A 1 -43.20 3.52 -6.05
N THR A 2 -42.20 3.74 -5.22
CA THR A 2 -42.08 3.05 -3.93
C THR A 2 -43.14 3.64 -3.02
N LYS A 3 -44.00 2.82 -2.47
CA LYS A 3 -45.01 3.25 -1.47
C LYS A 3 -44.37 3.28 -0.09
N ALA A 4 -44.74 4.26 0.73
CA ALA A 4 -44.40 4.34 2.14
C ALA A 4 -45.44 3.59 2.96
N GLU A 5 -45.02 2.73 3.85
CA GLU A 5 -45.89 2.04 4.81
C GLU A 5 -45.80 2.76 6.14
N ILE A 6 -46.89 3.45 6.53
CA ILE A 6 -47.00 4.21 7.75
C ILE A 6 -47.89 3.45 8.73
N THR A 7 -47.38 3.25 9.94
CA THR A 7 -48.16 2.66 11.06
C THR A 7 -48.45 3.73 12.09
N VAL A 8 -49.72 3.87 12.39
CA VAL A 8 -50.21 4.71 13.51
C VAL A 8 -50.68 3.81 14.63
N THR A 9 -50.07 3.97 15.80
CA THR A 9 -50.44 3.26 17.02
C THR A 9 -51.14 4.21 17.94
N ARG A 10 -52.37 3.85 18.34
CA ARG A 10 -53.20 4.61 19.30
C ARG A 10 -53.25 3.87 20.63
N THR A 11 -52.98 4.60 21.72
CA THR A 11 -53.12 4.09 23.09
C THR A 11 -54.16 4.92 23.86
N ARG A 12 -55.14 4.25 24.45
CA ARG A 12 -56.05 4.88 25.37
C ARG A 12 -55.46 4.88 26.77
N HIS A 13 -55.48 6.03 27.43
CA HIS A 13 -55.04 6.19 28.81
C HIS A 13 -56.26 6.56 29.66
N VAL A 14 -56.38 6.00 30.86
CA VAL A 14 -57.43 6.29 31.82
C VAL A 14 -56.81 6.81 33.11
N TYR A 15 -57.33 7.92 33.61
CA TYR A 15 -56.84 8.54 34.83
C TYR A 15 -57.84 8.33 35.98
N ALA A 16 -57.31 7.92 37.12
CA ALA A 16 -57.99 7.95 38.36
C ALA A 16 -57.11 8.64 39.43
N PRO A 17 -57.71 9.41 40.42
CA PRO A 17 -56.94 10.20 41.40
C PRO A 17 -55.95 9.37 42.26
N ASP A 18 -56.29 8.13 42.52
CA ASP A 18 -55.52 7.20 43.36
C ASP A 18 -54.47 6.44 42.64
N THR A 19 -54.56 6.27 41.30
CA THR A 19 -53.65 5.49 40.50
C THR A 19 -52.92 6.30 39.45
N GLY A 20 -53.33 7.53 39.16
CA GLY A 20 -52.81 8.32 38.04
C GLY A 20 -53.24 7.76 36.66
N TRP A 21 -52.46 8.04 35.65
CA TRP A 21 -52.68 7.51 34.30
C TRP A 21 -52.30 6.04 34.18
N THR A 22 -53.20 5.26 33.59
CA THR A 22 -52.94 3.84 33.20
C THR A 22 -53.23 3.66 31.73
N ALA A 23 -52.27 3.06 31.00
CA ALA A 23 -52.40 2.77 29.56
C ALA A 23 -53.18 1.47 29.33
N GLU A 24 -54.10 1.49 28.40
CA GLU A 24 -54.76 0.29 27.85
C GLU A 24 -53.86 -0.34 26.75
N THR A 25 -54.25 -1.52 26.25
CA THR A 25 -53.55 -2.17 25.16
C THR A 25 -53.61 -1.30 23.89
N PRO A 26 -52.45 -0.96 23.28
CA PRO A 26 -52.43 -0.18 22.05
C PRO A 26 -53.10 -0.87 20.87
N THR A 27 -53.68 -0.07 19.98
CA THR A 27 -54.20 -0.54 18.70
C THR A 27 -53.49 0.14 17.57
N ALA A 28 -53.05 -0.62 16.58
CA ALA A 28 -52.31 -0.08 15.44
C ALA A 28 -53.10 -0.22 14.14
N LYS A 29 -52.90 0.73 13.23
CA LYS A 29 -53.34 0.67 11.84
C LYS A 29 -52.20 1.04 10.91
N THR A 30 -52.02 0.26 9.83
CA THR A 30 -51.02 0.48 8.83
C THR A 30 -51.67 0.92 7.52
N ILE A 31 -51.12 1.95 6.89
CA ILE A 31 -51.58 2.51 5.63
C ILE A 31 -50.40 2.59 4.65
N GLU A 32 -50.69 2.41 3.37
CA GLU A 32 -49.71 2.64 2.27
C GLU A 32 -49.98 4.03 1.66
N LEU A 33 -48.95 4.88 1.65
CA LEU A 33 -49.00 6.20 1.04
C LEU A 33 -48.18 6.26 -0.23
N ASP A 34 -48.70 6.86 -1.27
CA ASP A 34 -47.91 7.29 -2.45
C ASP A 34 -47.13 8.57 -2.14
N THR A 35 -46.15 8.91 -2.96
CA THR A 35 -45.17 9.98 -2.77
C THR A 35 -45.73 11.38 -2.48
N THR A 36 -47.02 11.61 -2.67
CA THR A 36 -47.71 12.92 -2.45
C THR A 36 -49.07 12.77 -1.75
N ALA A 37 -49.41 11.58 -1.24
CA ALA A 37 -50.73 11.37 -0.60
C ALA A 37 -50.72 11.94 0.80
N THR A 38 -51.80 12.65 1.13
CA THR A 38 -52.13 13.10 2.49
C THR A 38 -53.22 12.21 3.05
N TYR A 39 -53.01 11.64 4.21
CA TYR A 39 -53.99 10.81 4.89
C TYR A 39 -54.63 11.60 6.04
N THR A 40 -55.86 12.09 5.83
CA THR A 40 -56.56 12.94 6.76
C THR A 40 -57.72 12.26 7.51
N ALA A 41 -58.00 10.98 7.21
CA ALA A 41 -59.15 10.27 7.76
C ALA A 41 -58.84 9.40 8.99
N LEU A 42 -57.73 9.66 9.70
CA LEU A 42 -57.24 8.81 10.78
C LEU A 42 -58.30 8.65 11.90
N TRP A 43 -58.94 9.73 12.30
CA TRP A 43 -59.93 9.75 13.35
C TRP A 43 -61.23 9.02 12.94
N ALA A 44 -61.63 9.14 11.70
CA ALA A 44 -62.81 8.48 11.16
C ALA A 44 -62.68 6.95 11.15
N GLU A 45 -61.47 6.43 10.98
CA GLU A 45 -61.23 4.99 10.96
C GLU A 45 -61.34 4.32 12.34
N TRP A 46 -61.15 5.07 13.42
CA TRP A 46 -61.41 4.59 14.79
C TRP A 46 -62.78 4.98 15.31
N ASN A 47 -63.60 5.69 14.51
CA ASN A 47 -64.93 6.18 14.89
C ASN A 47 -64.96 7.04 16.18
N GLU A 48 -63.87 7.72 16.48
CA GLU A 48 -63.74 8.57 17.65
C GLU A 48 -64.21 9.99 17.32
N THR A 49 -65.02 10.57 18.17
CA THR A 49 -65.46 11.95 18.04
C THR A 49 -64.74 12.90 19.02
N GLN A 50 -63.98 12.34 19.95
CA GLN A 50 -63.18 13.05 20.94
C GLN A 50 -61.88 12.32 21.19
N SER A 51 -60.81 13.06 21.43
CA SER A 51 -59.49 12.52 21.78
C SER A 51 -59.19 12.54 23.27
N VAL A 52 -59.94 13.31 24.01
CA VAL A 52 -59.81 13.49 25.47
C VAL A 52 -61.16 13.78 26.13
N TYR A 53 -61.29 13.36 27.36
CA TYR A 53 -62.40 13.66 28.22
C TYR A 53 -61.92 13.80 29.66
N ALA A 54 -62.49 14.77 30.40
CA ALA A 54 -62.26 14.90 31.83
C ALA A 54 -63.55 15.24 32.54
N GLN A 55 -63.77 14.67 33.73
CA GLN A 55 -64.82 14.99 34.67
C GLN A 55 -64.16 15.57 35.91
N TYR A 56 -64.71 16.68 36.37
CA TYR A 56 -64.22 17.42 37.54
C TYR A 56 -65.16 17.32 38.75
N ASN A 57 -64.58 17.38 39.92
CA ASN A 57 -65.29 17.54 41.18
C ASN A 57 -65.78 19.00 41.34
N ALA A 58 -66.65 19.27 42.32
CA ALA A 58 -67.15 20.63 42.61
C ALA A 58 -66.05 21.62 43.07
N ASP A 59 -64.90 21.11 43.53
CA ASP A 59 -63.75 21.89 43.94
C ASP A 59 -62.74 22.13 42.77
N GLY A 60 -63.09 21.67 41.55
CA GLY A 60 -62.22 21.82 40.35
C GLY A 60 -61.13 20.74 40.17
N THR A 61 -61.03 19.81 41.10
CA THR A 61 -60.09 18.67 40.95
C THR A 61 -60.63 17.64 39.97
N VAL A 62 -59.74 16.95 39.21
CA VAL A 62 -60.11 15.88 38.27
C VAL A 62 -60.69 14.69 39.06
N LYS A 63 -61.89 14.30 38.72
CA LYS A 63 -62.53 13.08 39.23
C LYS A 63 -62.14 11.84 38.41
N SER A 64 -62.11 11.96 37.08
CA SER A 64 -61.72 10.93 36.14
C SER A 64 -61.42 11.59 34.81
N ALA A 65 -60.50 11.01 34.04
CA ALA A 65 -60.21 11.44 32.68
C ALA A 65 -59.84 10.24 31.82
N TRP A 66 -59.93 10.41 30.52
CA TRP A 66 -59.28 9.53 29.54
C TRP A 66 -58.76 10.38 28.40
N ALA A 67 -57.67 9.88 27.75
CA ALA A 67 -57.04 10.51 26.61
C ALA A 67 -56.45 9.48 25.67
N TYR A 68 -56.42 9.77 24.38
CA TYR A 68 -55.74 8.96 23.39
C TYR A 68 -54.37 9.59 23.06
N THR A 69 -53.32 8.82 23.11
CA THR A 69 -52.04 9.21 22.56
C THR A 69 -51.75 8.46 21.26
N TYR A 70 -50.92 9.05 20.44
CA TYR A 70 -50.59 8.51 19.13
C TYR A 70 -49.08 8.42 18.96
N GLU A 71 -48.64 7.35 18.29
CA GLU A 71 -47.30 7.14 17.79
C GLU A 71 -47.41 6.87 16.30
N VAL A 72 -46.57 7.54 15.50
CA VAL A 72 -46.50 7.38 14.06
C VAL A 72 -45.12 6.84 13.72
N SER A 73 -45.05 5.80 12.91
CA SER A 73 -43.80 5.25 12.46
C SER A 73 -43.87 4.87 10.98
N GLU A 74 -42.76 5.04 10.26
CA GLU A 74 -42.63 4.60 8.90
C GLU A 74 -41.74 3.34 8.81
N ALA A 75 -42.13 2.37 8.01
CA ALA A 75 -41.29 1.24 7.72
C ALA A 75 -40.06 1.71 6.90
N ALA A 76 -38.87 1.23 7.27
CA ALA A 76 -37.62 1.63 6.57
C ALA A 76 -37.71 1.30 5.08
N ILE A 77 -37.45 2.29 4.23
CA ILE A 77 -37.38 2.15 2.78
C ILE A 77 -35.93 2.04 2.36
N ASP A 78 -35.56 0.94 1.68
CA ASP A 78 -34.18 0.75 1.22
C ASP A 78 -33.77 1.87 0.25
N GLY A 79 -32.57 2.40 0.47
CA GLY A 79 -32.03 3.52 -0.31
C GLY A 79 -32.53 4.91 0.11
N TYR A 80 -33.31 5.02 1.19
CA TYR A 80 -33.79 6.30 1.70
C TYR A 80 -33.46 6.49 3.17
N PHE A 81 -33.35 7.76 3.56
CA PHE A 81 -33.25 8.20 4.94
C PHE A 81 -34.54 8.94 5.30
N GLY A 82 -35.28 8.41 6.26
CA GLY A 82 -36.54 8.99 6.72
C GLY A 82 -36.35 10.01 7.84
N THR A 83 -37.17 11.05 7.86
CA THR A 83 -37.33 11.97 8.99
C THR A 83 -38.79 12.19 9.28
N GLN A 84 -39.12 12.32 10.56
CA GLN A 84 -40.44 12.61 11.04
C GLN A 84 -40.46 14.00 11.69
N HIS A 85 -41.50 14.76 11.40
CA HIS A 85 -41.81 16.01 12.12
C HIS A 85 -43.16 15.90 12.75
N LEU A 86 -43.16 15.96 14.08
CA LEU A 86 -44.36 16.02 14.90
C LEU A 86 -44.63 17.48 15.29
N PRO A 87 -45.84 18.03 15.03
CA PRO A 87 -46.19 19.37 15.49
C PRO A 87 -46.24 19.44 17.00
N ALA A 88 -46.08 20.63 17.55
CA ALA A 88 -46.06 20.85 19.01
C ALA A 88 -47.35 20.45 19.76
N ASP A 89 -48.45 20.38 19.04
CA ASP A 89 -49.75 19.96 19.53
C ASP A 89 -50.07 18.48 19.27
N PHE A 90 -49.08 17.69 18.80
CA PHE A 90 -49.25 16.26 18.64
C PHE A 90 -49.22 15.55 20.00
N PRO A 91 -50.29 14.84 20.38
CA PRO A 91 -50.42 14.29 21.74
C PRO A 91 -49.64 12.99 21.90
N GLN A 92 -48.44 13.06 22.44
CA GLN A 92 -47.58 11.92 22.73
C GLN A 92 -47.81 11.33 24.13
N GLN A 93 -48.25 12.19 25.08
CA GLN A 93 -48.56 11.80 26.44
C GLN A 93 -49.97 12.29 26.81
N PRO A 94 -50.70 11.62 27.70
CA PRO A 94 -52.06 12.03 28.06
C PRO A 94 -52.10 13.41 28.70
N GLU A 95 -51.02 13.86 29.37
CA GLU A 95 -50.88 15.20 29.95
C GLU A 95 -50.82 16.31 28.87
N ASP A 96 -50.43 16.00 27.65
CA ASP A 96 -50.33 16.96 26.54
C ASP A 96 -51.68 17.63 26.24
N TYR A 97 -52.78 16.98 26.57
CA TYR A 97 -54.13 17.51 26.41
C TYR A 97 -54.53 18.57 27.42
N PHE A 98 -53.81 18.69 28.53
CA PHE A 98 -54.19 19.52 29.64
C PHE A 98 -53.32 20.78 29.75
N THR A 99 -53.87 21.81 30.41
CA THR A 99 -53.18 23.09 30.59
C THR A 99 -52.05 23.01 31.61
N ASP A 100 -52.11 22.05 32.54
CA ASP A 100 -51.15 21.85 33.60
C ASP A 100 -51.10 20.38 34.07
N ALA A 101 -50.09 20.07 34.87
CA ALA A 101 -49.88 18.72 35.43
C ALA A 101 -50.95 18.31 36.48
N ALA A 102 -51.76 19.25 37.01
CA ALA A 102 -52.85 18.96 37.87
C ALA A 102 -54.13 18.62 37.09
N LEU A 103 -54.04 18.66 35.76
CA LEU A 103 -55.16 18.38 34.84
C LEU A 103 -56.38 19.29 35.05
N THR A 104 -56.13 20.55 35.41
CA THR A 104 -57.19 21.48 35.82
C THR A 104 -58.08 21.85 34.66
N ASP A 105 -57.66 21.85 33.48
CA ASP A 105 -58.44 22.15 32.29
C ASP A 105 -57.84 21.51 31.00
N ILE A 106 -58.74 21.17 30.08
CA ILE A 106 -58.37 20.70 28.74
C ILE A 106 -57.98 21.90 27.90
N LYS A 107 -56.82 21.84 27.20
CA LYS A 107 -56.40 22.90 26.27
C LYS A 107 -57.48 23.17 25.22
N GLU A 108 -57.69 24.43 24.87
CA GLU A 108 -58.71 24.86 23.94
C GLU A 108 -58.67 24.18 22.60
N ILE A 109 -57.46 23.94 22.09
CA ILE A 109 -57.20 23.27 20.81
C ILE A 109 -57.85 21.87 20.74
N TYR A 110 -57.97 21.15 21.87
CA TYR A 110 -58.57 19.81 21.93
C TYR A 110 -60.02 19.77 22.29
N ARG A 111 -60.63 20.95 22.54
CA ARG A 111 -62.07 21.08 22.82
C ARG A 111 -62.91 21.16 21.55
N GLN A 112 -62.27 21.44 20.42
CA GLN A 112 -62.92 21.46 19.11
C GLN A 112 -63.23 20.05 18.61
N PRO A 113 -64.29 19.85 17.83
CA PRO A 113 -64.48 18.57 17.14
C PRO A 113 -63.27 18.17 16.33
N LEU A 114 -62.89 16.90 16.37
CA LEU A 114 -61.71 16.35 15.66
C LEU A 114 -61.71 16.59 14.13
N THR A 115 -62.83 17.11 13.58
CA THR A 115 -62.94 17.41 12.13
C THR A 115 -62.24 18.68 11.68
N ASP A 116 -61.90 19.60 12.62
CA ASP A 116 -61.49 20.96 12.21
C ASP A 116 -60.02 21.30 12.43
N THR A 117 -59.30 20.51 13.25
CA THR A 117 -57.86 20.76 13.54
C THR A 117 -57.15 19.45 13.83
N LEU A 118 -56.72 18.74 12.79
CA LEU A 118 -55.87 17.58 12.92
C LEU A 118 -54.41 18.04 12.97
N PRO A 119 -53.59 17.61 13.94
CA PRO A 119 -52.15 17.84 13.87
C PRO A 119 -51.56 17.14 12.65
N GLU A 120 -50.77 17.86 11.88
CA GLU A 120 -50.12 17.35 10.66
C GLU A 120 -48.77 16.72 10.98
N VAL A 121 -48.67 15.41 10.89
CA VAL A 121 -47.39 14.71 10.95
C VAL A 121 -46.80 14.62 9.55
N THR A 122 -45.57 15.06 9.39
CA THR A 122 -44.87 15.01 8.12
C THR A 122 -43.76 13.99 8.15
N GLU A 123 -43.82 12.98 7.26
CA GLU A 123 -42.75 12.04 6.98
C GLU A 123 -42.05 12.47 5.69
N LYS A 124 -40.70 12.56 5.71
CA LYS A 124 -39.90 12.91 4.54
C LYS A 124 -38.83 11.88 4.31
N ASN A 125 -38.74 11.36 3.09
CA ASN A 125 -37.75 10.41 2.66
C ASN A 125 -36.74 11.07 1.73
N TYR A 126 -35.46 10.97 2.07
CA TYR A 126 -34.33 11.51 1.32
C TYR A 126 -33.59 10.38 0.65
N TYR A 127 -33.51 10.40 -0.67
CA TYR A 127 -32.76 9.40 -1.43
C TYR A 127 -31.26 9.46 -1.08
N VAL A 128 -30.67 8.30 -0.81
CA VAL A 128 -29.24 8.13 -0.51
C VAL A 128 -28.55 7.65 -1.76
N GLU A 129 -27.88 8.57 -2.47
CA GLU A 129 -27.03 8.24 -3.61
C GLU A 129 -25.94 7.22 -3.20
N ARG A 130 -25.66 6.25 -4.09
CA ARG A 130 -24.73 5.16 -3.80
C ARG A 130 -23.76 4.95 -4.96
N PHE A 131 -22.63 4.30 -4.68
CA PHE A 131 -21.62 3.96 -5.68
C PHE A 131 -20.90 2.68 -5.29
N ASN A 132 -20.03 2.19 -6.19
CA ASN A 132 -19.18 1.02 -5.95
C ASN A 132 -17.71 1.42 -6.05
N VAL A 133 -16.83 0.63 -5.45
CA VAL A 133 -15.38 0.74 -5.58
C VAL A 133 -14.85 -0.59 -6.09
N LYS A 134 -14.02 -0.55 -7.14
CA LYS A 134 -13.24 -1.68 -7.64
C LYS A 134 -11.76 -1.34 -7.55
N VAL A 135 -10.99 -2.26 -7.00
CA VAL A 135 -9.54 -2.14 -6.91
C VAL A 135 -8.92 -3.32 -7.65
N ASP A 136 -8.13 -3.05 -8.66
CA ASP A 136 -7.22 -4.02 -9.24
C ASP A 136 -5.79 -3.78 -8.75
N LYS A 137 -4.90 -4.77 -8.90
CA LYS A 137 -3.60 -4.78 -8.27
C LYS A 137 -2.50 -5.25 -9.19
N THR A 138 -1.40 -4.48 -9.24
CA THR A 138 -0.15 -4.93 -9.85
C THR A 138 1.03 -4.81 -8.88
N TRP A 139 2.10 -5.54 -9.20
CA TRP A 139 3.37 -5.51 -8.49
C TRP A 139 4.45 -4.94 -9.41
N ALA A 140 5.29 -4.06 -8.89
CA ALA A 140 6.33 -3.44 -9.72
C ALA A 140 7.41 -4.44 -10.19
N ARG A 141 7.67 -5.47 -9.39
CA ARG A 141 8.74 -6.46 -9.62
C ARG A 141 8.20 -7.88 -9.67
N PHE A 142 7.75 -8.40 -8.55
CA PHE A 142 7.21 -9.73 -8.40
C PHE A 142 6.19 -9.74 -7.25
N ARG A 143 5.32 -10.72 -7.28
CA ARG A 143 4.35 -10.96 -6.22
C ARG A 143 5.04 -11.73 -5.08
N ASP A 144 5.02 -11.17 -3.87
CA ASP A 144 5.66 -11.76 -2.69
C ASP A 144 4.71 -12.59 -1.82
N ARG A 145 3.40 -12.53 -2.11
CA ARG A 145 2.37 -13.27 -1.38
C ARG A 145 1.20 -13.66 -2.27
N ASP A 146 0.56 -14.76 -1.88
CA ASP A 146 -0.60 -15.30 -2.60
C ASP A 146 -1.94 -14.75 -2.08
N GLU A 147 -1.93 -14.07 -0.95
CA GLU A 147 -3.11 -13.47 -0.33
C GLU A 147 -2.89 -11.99 -0.07
N LEU A 148 -3.89 -11.16 -0.37
CA LEU A 148 -3.86 -9.74 -0.09
C LEU A 148 -5.22 -9.23 0.36
N THR A 149 -5.20 -8.30 1.31
CA THR A 149 -6.40 -7.65 1.84
C THR A 149 -6.36 -6.15 1.54
N PHE A 150 -7.47 -5.63 1.03
CA PHE A 150 -7.74 -4.19 1.01
C PHE A 150 -8.78 -3.84 2.08
N CYS A 151 -8.55 -2.72 2.74
CA CYS A 151 -9.48 -2.11 3.68
C CYS A 151 -10.06 -0.85 3.05
N LEU A 152 -11.40 -0.77 2.94
CA LEU A 152 -12.11 0.46 2.64
C LEU A 152 -12.51 1.12 3.96
N ILE A 153 -12.13 2.38 4.14
CA ILE A 153 -12.50 3.19 5.30
C ILE A 153 -13.57 4.19 4.86
N GLN A 154 -14.75 4.10 5.46
CA GLN A 154 -15.81 5.09 5.35
C GLN A 154 -15.77 6.01 6.58
N ALA A 155 -15.69 7.31 6.40
CA ALA A 155 -15.54 8.28 7.48
C ALA A 155 -16.47 9.48 7.32
N LYS A 156 -16.99 10.01 8.44
CA LYS A 156 -17.78 11.24 8.45
C LYS A 156 -16.95 12.51 8.42
N LYS A 157 -15.63 12.39 8.61
CA LYS A 157 -14.64 13.48 8.57
C LYS A 157 -13.39 12.99 7.84
N GLN A 158 -12.56 13.92 7.39
CA GLN A 158 -11.25 13.57 6.84
C GLN A 158 -10.41 12.81 7.88
N LEU A 159 -9.62 11.83 7.40
CA LEU A 159 -8.75 11.04 8.27
C LEU A 159 -7.67 11.88 8.90
N THR A 160 -7.32 11.50 10.13
CA THR A 160 -6.09 11.91 10.80
C THR A 160 -5.12 10.74 10.83
N PHE A 161 -3.81 11.05 10.89
CA PHE A 161 -2.77 10.05 10.80
C PHE A 161 -1.85 10.12 12.00
N ASP A 162 -1.32 8.96 12.41
CA ASP A 162 -0.28 8.88 13.43
C ASP A 162 1.09 9.35 12.88
N ARG A 163 2.12 9.36 13.75
CA ARG A 163 3.49 9.73 13.37
C ARG A 163 4.09 8.82 12.27
N ASN A 164 3.56 7.60 12.12
CA ASN A 164 4.00 6.63 11.12
C ASN A 164 3.21 6.76 9.81
N GLY A 165 2.21 7.67 9.76
CA GLY A 165 1.34 7.89 8.59
C GLY A 165 0.22 6.87 8.46
N ASN A 166 -0.12 6.11 9.51
CA ASN A 166 -1.25 5.20 9.52
C ASN A 166 -2.52 5.94 9.94
N PRO A 167 -3.71 5.59 9.39
CA PRO A 167 -4.97 6.18 9.81
C PRO A 167 -5.27 5.92 11.28
N ILE A 168 -5.64 6.96 12.01
CA ILE A 168 -6.11 6.84 13.40
C ILE A 168 -7.60 6.51 13.37
N LYS A 169 -7.98 5.33 13.89
CA LYS A 169 -9.38 4.87 13.96
C LYS A 169 -10.17 5.67 14.99
N THR A 170 -11.33 6.18 14.58
CA THR A 170 -12.28 6.89 15.43
C THR A 170 -13.67 6.24 15.38
N ALA A 171 -14.56 6.54 16.33
CA ALA A 171 -15.87 5.92 16.42
C ALA A 171 -16.82 6.26 15.25
N ASP A 172 -16.53 7.32 14.50
CA ASP A 172 -17.29 7.77 13.33
C ASP A 172 -16.79 7.19 12.00
N GLN A 173 -15.92 6.17 12.07
CA GLN A 173 -15.34 5.48 10.92
C GLN A 173 -15.78 4.01 10.90
N GLN A 174 -16.04 3.52 9.69
CA GLN A 174 -16.29 2.10 9.43
C GLN A 174 -15.19 1.55 8.54
N TYR A 175 -14.65 0.38 8.91
CA TYR A 175 -13.58 -0.34 8.20
C TYR A 175 -14.17 -1.61 7.61
N THR A 176 -14.04 -1.78 6.31
CA THR A 176 -14.50 -2.98 5.60
C THR A 176 -13.30 -3.65 4.93
N TYR A 177 -13.03 -4.90 5.29
CA TYR A 177 -11.90 -5.67 4.79
C TYR A 177 -12.35 -6.69 3.76
N VAL A 178 -11.67 -6.76 2.62
CA VAL A 178 -11.88 -7.78 1.59
C VAL A 178 -10.55 -8.43 1.27
N THR A 179 -10.46 -9.74 1.47
CA THR A 179 -9.28 -10.55 1.19
C THR A 179 -9.49 -11.35 -0.10
N LYS A 180 -8.48 -11.39 -0.95
CA LYS A 180 -8.46 -12.18 -2.19
C LYS A 180 -7.14 -12.93 -2.31
N ASN A 181 -7.20 -14.10 -2.93
CA ASN A 181 -6.06 -14.96 -3.23
C ASN A 181 -5.77 -14.94 -4.72
N TRP A 182 -4.48 -14.99 -5.09
CA TRP A 182 -4.05 -15.31 -6.44
C TRP A 182 -4.06 -16.82 -6.65
N THR A 183 -4.63 -17.24 -7.78
CA THR A 183 -4.56 -18.62 -8.24
C THR A 183 -3.60 -18.70 -9.42
N GLU A 184 -2.69 -19.67 -9.41
CA GLU A 184 -1.75 -19.87 -10.52
C GLU A 184 -2.52 -20.13 -11.83
N GLY A 185 -2.26 -19.32 -12.87
CA GLY A 185 -2.97 -19.37 -14.15
C GLY A 185 -4.41 -18.87 -14.12
N GLY A 186 -4.87 -18.31 -12.98
CA GLY A 186 -6.19 -17.69 -12.83
C GLY A 186 -6.23 -16.22 -13.27
N GLU A 187 -7.43 -15.65 -13.27
CA GLU A 187 -7.59 -14.21 -13.48
C GLU A 187 -7.02 -13.40 -12.31
N GLU A 188 -6.52 -12.20 -12.60
CA GLU A 188 -6.06 -11.27 -11.58
C GLU A 188 -7.23 -10.89 -10.65
N PRO A 189 -7.07 -10.97 -9.33
CA PRO A 189 -8.15 -10.67 -8.41
C PRO A 189 -8.52 -9.19 -8.42
N VAL A 190 -9.82 -8.92 -8.30
CA VAL A 190 -10.38 -7.58 -8.17
C VAL A 190 -11.11 -7.50 -6.83
N TRP A 191 -10.77 -6.51 -6.01
CA TRP A 191 -11.45 -6.23 -4.75
C TRP A 191 -12.63 -5.31 -5.02
N GLU A 192 -13.81 -5.69 -4.56
CA GLU A 192 -15.04 -4.95 -4.78
C GLU A 192 -15.69 -4.57 -3.46
N PHE A 193 -16.12 -3.30 -3.38
CA PHE A 193 -16.92 -2.76 -2.30
C PHE A 193 -18.16 -2.12 -2.93
N ASN A 194 -19.32 -2.68 -2.63
CA ASN A 194 -20.54 -2.37 -3.33
C ASN A 194 -21.55 -1.61 -2.48
N ASN A 195 -22.43 -0.86 -3.14
CA ASN A 195 -23.58 -0.20 -2.52
C ASN A 195 -23.22 0.81 -1.41
N LEU A 196 -22.16 1.59 -1.62
CA LEU A 196 -21.61 2.53 -0.64
C LEU A 196 -22.41 3.85 -0.66
N PRO A 197 -22.95 4.34 0.49
CA PRO A 197 -23.67 5.60 0.54
C PRO A 197 -22.73 6.79 0.36
N LYS A 198 -23.07 7.73 -0.52
CA LYS A 198 -22.27 8.95 -0.72
C LYS A 198 -22.39 9.94 0.43
N TYR A 199 -23.51 9.89 1.13
CA TYR A 199 -23.87 10.86 2.15
C TYR A 199 -24.45 10.18 3.39
N TYR A 200 -24.34 10.86 4.53
CA TYR A 200 -25.12 10.62 5.73
C TYR A 200 -26.00 11.84 6.03
N PHE A 201 -27.01 11.63 6.81
CA PHE A 201 -27.92 12.69 7.21
C PHE A 201 -27.84 12.91 8.71
N THR A 202 -28.02 14.15 9.12
CA THR A 202 -28.28 14.53 10.52
C THR A 202 -29.59 15.30 10.55
N VAL A 203 -30.35 15.16 11.59
CA VAL A 203 -31.63 15.89 11.76
C VAL A 203 -31.37 17.10 12.66
N ASN A 204 -31.82 18.29 12.23
CA ASN A 204 -31.75 19.50 13.03
C ASN A 204 -32.93 19.55 14.05
N GLU A 205 -32.97 20.58 14.90
CA GLU A 205 -34.01 20.77 15.91
C GLU A 205 -35.41 20.95 15.31
N ASN A 206 -35.53 21.31 14.06
CA ASN A 206 -36.79 21.46 13.33
C ASN A 206 -37.22 20.18 12.60
N GLY A 207 -36.55 19.04 12.80
CA GLY A 207 -36.85 17.79 12.11
C GLY A 207 -36.38 17.71 10.66
N GLU A 208 -35.56 18.67 10.19
CA GLU A 208 -35.07 18.69 8.81
C GLU A 208 -33.76 17.94 8.66
N ALA A 209 -33.67 17.12 7.61
CA ALA A 209 -32.44 16.42 7.30
C ALA A 209 -31.39 17.34 6.69
N GLN A 210 -30.20 17.27 7.22
CA GLN A 210 -29.00 17.89 6.68
C GLN A 210 -28.11 16.84 6.01
N LYS A 211 -27.93 16.94 4.70
CA LYS A 211 -27.09 16.07 3.89
C LYS A 211 -25.61 16.40 4.12
N LYS A 212 -24.79 15.42 4.52
CA LYS A 212 -23.35 15.56 4.74
C LYS A 212 -22.59 14.46 4.02
N PRO A 213 -21.45 14.77 3.36
CA PRO A 213 -20.70 13.76 2.60
C PRO A 213 -19.99 12.77 3.51
N TYR A 214 -19.92 11.52 3.07
CA TYR A 214 -18.92 10.58 3.54
C TYR A 214 -17.61 10.79 2.79
N TYR A 215 -16.50 10.50 3.45
CA TYR A 215 -15.16 10.40 2.87
C TYR A 215 -14.79 8.92 2.81
N TYR A 216 -14.23 8.49 1.67
CA TYR A 216 -13.80 7.12 1.49
C TYR A 216 -12.30 7.06 1.23
N TYR A 217 -11.66 6.05 1.84
CA TYR A 217 -10.24 5.81 1.68
C TYR A 217 -10.00 4.33 1.47
N ILE A 218 -9.01 4.01 0.63
CA ILE A 218 -8.55 2.66 0.40
C ILE A 218 -7.16 2.48 0.99
N VAL A 219 -6.94 1.38 1.68
CA VAL A 219 -5.67 1.01 2.30
C VAL A 219 -5.40 -0.46 2.04
N GLU A 220 -4.22 -0.76 1.58
CA GLU A 220 -3.74 -2.13 1.50
C GLU A 220 -3.25 -2.58 2.88
N GLY A 221 -4.00 -3.45 3.53
CA GLY A 221 -3.74 -3.86 4.91
C GLY A 221 -4.83 -4.77 5.46
N TYR A 222 -4.54 -5.44 6.56
CA TYR A 222 -5.41 -6.42 7.19
C TYR A 222 -5.85 -6.00 8.60
N GLU A 223 -6.91 -6.63 9.09
CA GLU A 223 -7.39 -6.43 10.45
C GLU A 223 -6.55 -7.26 11.45
N THR A 224 -6.06 -6.61 12.48
CA THR A 224 -5.39 -7.31 13.60
C THR A 224 -6.41 -7.97 14.53
N ILE A 225 -5.94 -8.86 15.42
CA ILE A 225 -6.76 -9.52 16.44
C ILE A 225 -7.52 -8.50 17.32
N ASN A 226 -6.98 -7.31 17.49
CA ASN A 226 -7.61 -6.23 18.28
C ASN A 226 -8.51 -5.31 17.44
N GLY A 227 -8.81 -5.63 16.20
CA GLY A 227 -9.66 -4.84 15.32
C GLY A 227 -9.01 -3.56 14.78
N ALA A 228 -7.69 -3.42 14.89
CA ALA A 228 -6.95 -2.32 14.31
C ALA A 228 -6.52 -2.64 12.87
N LEU A 229 -6.44 -1.63 12.02
CA LEU A 229 -5.84 -1.76 10.69
C LEU A 229 -4.33 -1.86 10.81
N ASN A 230 -3.72 -2.89 10.23
CA ASN A 230 -2.30 -3.02 10.03
C ASN A 230 -1.97 -2.92 8.53
N PRO A 231 -1.53 -1.77 8.03
CA PRO A 231 -1.13 -1.61 6.64
C PRO A 231 0.07 -2.49 6.33
N TYR A 232 0.12 -3.05 5.11
CA TYR A 232 1.34 -3.72 4.65
C TYR A 232 2.48 -2.69 4.49
N LEU A 233 3.71 -3.17 4.61
CA LEU A 233 4.90 -2.31 4.61
C LEU A 233 5.39 -1.93 3.20
N TYR A 234 4.53 -2.06 2.18
CA TYR A 234 4.84 -1.63 0.82
C TYR A 234 4.66 -0.13 0.66
N GLN A 235 5.38 0.43 -0.28
CA GLN A 235 4.97 1.69 -0.88
C GLN A 235 3.90 1.38 -1.94
N VAL A 236 2.79 2.12 -1.90
CA VAL A 236 1.67 1.93 -2.82
C VAL A 236 1.47 3.20 -3.63
N SER A 237 1.39 3.09 -4.94
CA SER A 237 0.85 4.14 -5.79
C SER A 237 -0.56 3.79 -6.22
N TYR A 238 -1.43 4.80 -6.27
CA TYR A 238 -2.80 4.68 -6.77
C TYR A 238 -2.97 5.51 -8.02
N THR A 239 -3.68 4.95 -9.02
CA THR A 239 -4.13 5.67 -10.22
C THR A 239 -5.62 5.38 -10.46
N GLY A 240 -6.25 6.09 -11.41
CA GLY A 240 -7.70 6.04 -11.61
C GLY A 240 -8.43 6.94 -10.60
N ASP A 241 -9.47 6.40 -9.97
CA ASP A 241 -10.34 7.14 -9.07
C ASP A 241 -9.85 7.17 -7.60
N ALA A 242 -8.54 7.10 -7.37
CA ALA A 242 -7.96 7.33 -6.06
C ALA A 242 -6.68 8.17 -6.14
N THR A 243 -6.45 8.97 -5.10
CA THR A 243 -5.26 9.80 -4.94
C THR A 243 -4.58 9.46 -3.63
N LEU A 244 -3.28 9.17 -3.68
CA LEU A 244 -2.48 8.91 -2.48
C LEU A 244 -2.46 10.16 -1.59
N VAL A 245 -2.91 10.04 -0.34
CA VAL A 245 -2.95 11.14 0.63
C VAL A 245 -1.90 11.00 1.71
N LYS A 246 -1.54 9.76 2.09
CA LYS A 246 -0.50 9.49 3.08
C LYS A 246 -0.01 8.05 2.96
N LYS A 247 1.31 7.84 2.81
CA LYS A 247 1.92 6.49 2.73
C LYS A 247 1.14 5.50 1.84
N THR A 248 0.35 4.62 2.47
CA THR A 248 -0.42 3.55 1.85
C THR A 248 -1.91 3.87 1.73
N THR A 249 -2.34 5.09 2.11
CA THR A 249 -3.74 5.49 2.12
C THR A 249 -4.09 6.31 0.89
N GLY A 250 -5.00 5.82 0.07
CA GLY A 250 -5.59 6.53 -1.08
C GLY A 250 -6.96 7.11 -0.75
N ALA A 251 -7.21 8.39 -1.02
CA ALA A 251 -8.55 8.98 -0.98
C ALA A 251 -9.31 8.61 -2.25
N VAL A 252 -10.52 8.08 -2.11
CA VAL A 252 -11.38 7.65 -3.22
C VAL A 252 -12.17 8.84 -3.77
N ASN A 253 -12.07 9.07 -5.06
CA ASN A 253 -12.88 10.03 -5.80
C ASN A 253 -14.24 9.40 -6.09
N GLN A 254 -15.30 9.89 -5.43
CA GLN A 254 -16.63 9.32 -5.56
C GLN A 254 -17.23 9.65 -6.94
N PRO A 255 -17.65 8.64 -7.73
CA PRO A 255 -18.30 8.84 -9.03
C PRO A 255 -19.74 9.35 -8.87
N ALA A 256 -20.46 9.53 -9.97
CA ALA A 256 -21.91 9.80 -9.96
C ALA A 256 -22.68 8.66 -9.27
N ASP A 257 -23.97 8.91 -8.97
CA ASP A 257 -24.87 7.91 -8.40
C ASP A 257 -24.96 6.65 -9.29
N GLY A 258 -24.87 5.49 -8.65
CA GLY A 258 -24.81 4.18 -9.32
C GLY A 258 -23.49 3.88 -10.04
N GLY A 259 -22.54 4.83 -10.08
CA GLY A 259 -21.23 4.66 -10.73
C GLY A 259 -20.27 3.77 -9.95
N THR A 260 -19.12 3.47 -10.57
CA THR A 260 -18.03 2.70 -9.96
C THR A 260 -16.74 3.51 -9.99
N ALA A 261 -16.10 3.67 -8.85
CA ALA A 261 -14.73 4.17 -8.75
C ALA A 261 -13.77 3.03 -9.08
N ASN A 262 -13.00 3.18 -10.15
CA ASN A 262 -12.01 2.19 -10.59
C ASN A 262 -10.63 2.64 -10.14
N ILE A 263 -10.00 1.86 -9.27
CA ILE A 263 -8.73 2.15 -8.64
C ILE A 263 -7.72 1.10 -9.06
N HIS A 264 -6.57 1.54 -9.52
CA HIS A 264 -5.43 0.69 -9.79
C HIS A 264 -4.36 0.92 -8.72
N ALA A 265 -4.07 -0.11 -7.91
CA ALA A 265 -3.05 -0.11 -6.88
C ALA A 265 -1.79 -0.81 -7.37
N LYS A 266 -0.63 -0.15 -7.27
CA LYS A 266 0.65 -0.73 -7.64
C LYS A 266 1.60 -0.71 -6.45
N ASN A 267 2.08 -1.89 -6.04
CA ASN A 267 3.08 -1.98 -4.98
C ASN A 267 4.49 -1.80 -5.52
N LEU A 268 5.25 -1.05 -4.75
CA LEU A 268 6.67 -0.80 -4.94
C LEU A 268 7.39 -1.21 -3.66
N PRO A 269 8.57 -1.85 -3.73
CA PRO A 269 9.43 -1.94 -2.56
C PRO A 269 9.81 -0.51 -2.16
N GLY A 270 9.86 -0.23 -0.86
CA GLY A 270 10.43 1.04 -0.35
C GLY A 270 11.92 1.09 -0.60
N TYR A 271 12.57 -0.08 -0.50
CA TYR A 271 14.00 -0.30 -0.67
C TYR A 271 14.25 -1.56 -1.49
N GLU A 272 15.32 -1.54 -2.27
CA GLU A 272 15.79 -2.72 -2.99
C GLU A 272 17.28 -2.91 -2.71
N VAL A 273 17.67 -4.11 -2.28
CA VAL A 273 19.04 -4.49 -2.00
C VAL A 273 19.45 -5.59 -2.95
N GLY A 274 20.41 -5.33 -3.78
CA GLY A 274 21.01 -6.31 -4.67
C GLY A 274 22.26 -6.92 -4.06
N ASN A 275 22.18 -8.20 -3.69
CA ASN A 275 23.33 -9.00 -3.30
C ASN A 275 23.92 -9.72 -4.52
N LEU A 276 25.20 -10.04 -4.45
CA LEU A 276 25.96 -10.69 -5.52
C LEU A 276 26.75 -11.85 -4.94
N ASN A 277 26.55 -13.06 -5.49
CA ASN A 277 27.49 -14.16 -5.28
C ASN A 277 28.56 -14.10 -6.34
N LEU A 278 29.78 -13.77 -5.94
CA LEU A 278 30.91 -13.69 -6.84
C LEU A 278 31.62 -15.02 -6.88
N ASN A 279 31.46 -15.76 -7.99
CA ASN A 279 32.07 -17.07 -8.21
C ASN A 279 33.44 -16.88 -8.91
N LEU A 280 34.52 -17.15 -8.20
CA LEU A 280 35.87 -17.02 -8.69
C LEU A 280 36.45 -18.41 -9.02
N THR A 281 36.99 -18.55 -10.21
CA THR A 281 37.65 -19.78 -10.69
C THR A 281 39.09 -19.47 -11.06
N LYS A 282 40.03 -20.30 -10.60
CA LYS A 282 41.44 -20.22 -10.98
C LYS A 282 41.80 -21.35 -11.91
N GLU A 283 42.36 -21.02 -13.06
CA GLU A 283 42.84 -21.96 -14.08
C GLU A 283 44.36 -21.85 -14.28
N TRP A 284 44.98 -22.95 -14.71
CA TRP A 284 46.38 -23.06 -14.95
C TRP A 284 46.64 -23.65 -16.31
N VAL A 285 47.43 -22.95 -17.14
CA VAL A 285 47.81 -23.39 -18.49
C VAL A 285 49.31 -23.61 -18.55
N ASN A 286 49.72 -24.85 -18.80
CA ASN A 286 51.11 -25.29 -18.90
C ASN A 286 51.95 -25.01 -17.63
N VAL A 287 51.31 -24.83 -16.45
CA VAL A 287 52.02 -24.59 -15.19
C VAL A 287 52.25 -25.93 -14.49
N ASN A 288 53.53 -26.34 -14.38
CA ASN A 288 53.92 -27.63 -13.77
C ASN A 288 53.88 -27.61 -12.25
N GLU A 289 54.29 -26.48 -11.64
CA GLU A 289 54.34 -26.30 -10.20
C GLU A 289 53.32 -25.22 -9.81
N LYS A 290 52.23 -25.63 -9.17
CA LYS A 290 51.17 -24.74 -8.67
C LYS A 290 51.46 -24.42 -7.20
N PRO A 291 51.25 -23.17 -6.73
CA PRO A 291 51.36 -22.85 -5.32
C PRO A 291 50.23 -23.55 -4.53
N GLU A 292 50.37 -23.65 -3.20
CA GLU A 292 49.30 -24.20 -2.35
C GLU A 292 48.10 -23.23 -2.26
N LYS A 293 48.36 -21.94 -2.44
CA LYS A 293 47.33 -20.89 -2.31
C LYS A 293 47.69 -19.74 -3.27
N VAL A 294 46.67 -19.14 -3.86
CA VAL A 294 46.74 -17.88 -4.59
C VAL A 294 45.95 -16.81 -3.84
N THR A 295 46.48 -15.62 -3.77
CA THR A 295 45.77 -14.45 -3.22
C THR A 295 45.27 -13.60 -4.38
N LEU A 296 43.96 -13.35 -4.34
CA LEU A 296 43.31 -12.39 -5.21
C LEU A 296 42.99 -11.13 -4.40
N ASN A 297 43.15 -9.96 -4.97
CA ASN A 297 42.81 -8.67 -4.37
C ASN A 297 41.58 -8.15 -5.09
N LEU A 298 40.52 -7.98 -4.30
CA LEU A 298 39.25 -7.44 -4.75
C LEU A 298 39.11 -6.01 -4.22
N THR A 299 39.09 -5.06 -5.16
CA THR A 299 38.94 -3.63 -4.87
C THR A 299 37.48 -3.26 -5.10
N GLU A 300 36.79 -2.80 -4.04
CA GLU A 300 35.41 -2.32 -4.06
C GLU A 300 35.40 -0.80 -4.09
N THR A 301 34.65 -0.23 -5.04
CA THR A 301 34.37 1.21 -5.11
C THR A 301 32.90 1.46 -4.92
N THR A 302 32.56 2.32 -3.95
CA THR A 302 31.17 2.72 -3.68
C THR A 302 30.82 3.99 -4.46
N HIS A 303 29.70 3.97 -5.17
CA HIS A 303 29.09 5.13 -5.83
C HIS A 303 27.75 5.42 -5.20
N SER A 304 27.52 6.67 -4.82
CA SER A 304 26.26 7.14 -4.23
C SER A 304 25.61 8.17 -5.12
N TRP A 305 24.32 8.09 -5.29
CA TRP A 305 23.54 9.06 -6.05
C TRP A 305 22.39 9.61 -5.21
N ASP A 306 22.20 10.91 -5.28
CA ASP A 306 20.98 11.60 -4.89
C ASP A 306 20.61 12.66 -5.94
N LYS A 307 19.35 13.08 -5.93
CA LYS A 307 18.82 14.00 -6.93
C LYS A 307 19.45 15.40 -6.90
N THR A 308 20.07 15.80 -5.79
CA THR A 308 20.63 17.14 -5.60
C THR A 308 22.09 17.21 -6.03
N GLU A 309 22.86 16.20 -5.68
CA GLU A 309 24.32 16.17 -5.86
C GLU A 309 24.76 15.33 -7.07
N GLY A 310 23.87 14.43 -7.58
CA GLY A 310 24.20 13.46 -8.61
C GLY A 310 25.03 12.31 -8.09
N TRP A 311 25.95 11.77 -8.92
CA TRP A 311 26.83 10.66 -8.54
C TRP A 311 28.08 11.17 -7.80
N ILE A 312 28.35 10.60 -6.65
CA ILE A 312 29.57 10.76 -5.83
C ILE A 312 30.26 9.41 -5.76
N THR A 313 31.56 9.37 -6.08
CA THR A 313 32.39 8.18 -5.96
C THR A 313 33.30 8.31 -4.75
N TYR A 314 33.30 7.30 -3.89
CA TYR A 314 34.12 7.24 -2.69
C TYR A 314 35.45 6.54 -2.94
N ASP A 315 36.41 6.74 -2.05
CA ASP A 315 37.70 6.06 -2.10
C ASP A 315 37.51 4.53 -2.08
N PRO A 316 38.24 3.78 -2.92
CA PRO A 316 38.11 2.34 -2.98
C PRO A 316 38.62 1.66 -1.71
N SER A 317 38.04 0.52 -1.39
CA SER A 317 38.48 -0.38 -0.32
C SER A 317 38.98 -1.70 -0.92
N GLU A 318 40.06 -2.25 -0.39
CA GLU A 318 40.64 -3.53 -0.83
C GLU A 318 40.42 -4.61 0.22
N ARG A 319 40.16 -5.84 -0.29
CA ARG A 319 40.19 -7.05 0.53
C ARG A 319 40.87 -8.20 -0.23
N SER A 320 41.60 -9.03 0.49
CA SER A 320 42.28 -10.19 -0.10
C SER A 320 41.39 -11.44 0.05
N VAL A 321 41.32 -12.22 -1.03
CA VAL A 321 40.60 -13.49 -1.11
C VAL A 321 41.59 -14.60 -1.46
N GLY A 322 41.71 -15.60 -0.59
CA GLY A 322 42.55 -16.76 -0.86
C GLY A 322 41.79 -17.83 -1.66
N ILE A 323 42.40 -18.34 -2.72
CA ILE A 323 41.93 -19.54 -3.43
C ILE A 323 42.92 -20.66 -3.24
N MET A 324 42.40 -21.83 -2.85
CA MET A 324 43.13 -23.10 -2.72
C MET A 324 42.37 -24.20 -3.46
N PRO A 325 43.06 -25.27 -3.92
CA PRO A 325 42.39 -26.39 -4.55
C PRO A 325 41.52 -27.14 -3.54
N ASP A 326 40.32 -27.56 -3.97
CA ASP A 326 39.49 -28.48 -3.21
C ASP A 326 40.05 -29.92 -3.26
N ALA A 327 39.38 -30.87 -2.62
CA ALA A 327 39.76 -32.28 -2.62
C ALA A 327 39.81 -32.93 -4.02
N ASN A 328 39.13 -32.34 -5.00
CA ASN A 328 39.11 -32.77 -6.39
C ASN A 328 40.12 -32.00 -7.28
N GLY A 329 40.86 -31.06 -6.70
CA GLY A 329 41.82 -30.23 -7.41
C GLY A 329 41.21 -28.98 -8.11
N ASN A 330 39.92 -28.64 -7.84
CA ASN A 330 39.29 -27.46 -8.40
C ASN A 330 39.67 -26.22 -7.57
N TRP A 331 39.99 -25.16 -8.25
CA TRP A 331 40.35 -23.88 -7.65
C TRP A 331 39.19 -22.90 -7.77
N THR A 332 38.24 -22.99 -6.83
CA THR A 332 37.03 -22.16 -6.85
C THR A 332 36.75 -21.59 -5.48
N THR A 333 36.16 -20.41 -5.45
CA THR A 333 35.62 -19.81 -4.22
C THR A 333 34.44 -18.90 -4.57
N THR A 334 33.47 -18.76 -3.64
CA THR A 334 32.36 -17.83 -3.79
C THR A 334 32.46 -16.78 -2.71
N GLN A 335 32.31 -15.52 -3.10
CA GLN A 335 32.32 -14.37 -2.20
C GLN A 335 30.96 -13.69 -2.21
N PRO A 336 30.24 -13.61 -1.06
CA PRO A 336 29.03 -12.82 -0.97
C PRO A 336 29.39 -11.34 -0.93
N LEU A 337 28.77 -10.55 -1.82
CA LEU A 337 28.98 -9.12 -1.99
C LEU A 337 27.64 -8.41 -2.07
N GLN A 338 27.68 -7.08 -2.10
CA GLN A 338 26.55 -6.23 -2.41
C GLN A 338 26.79 -5.58 -3.79
N ALA A 339 25.77 -5.60 -4.66
CA ALA A 339 25.85 -4.93 -5.95
C ALA A 339 25.23 -3.54 -5.90
N TYR A 340 24.12 -3.38 -5.19
CA TYR A 340 23.45 -2.08 -5.05
C TYR A 340 22.51 -2.03 -3.84
N TYR A 341 22.15 -0.79 -3.49
CA TYR A 341 21.05 -0.43 -2.61
C TYR A 341 20.30 0.74 -3.23
N VAL A 342 18.97 0.69 -3.28
CA VAL A 342 18.12 1.72 -3.87
C VAL A 342 16.94 2.01 -2.95
N GLU A 343 16.67 3.29 -2.70
CA GLU A 343 15.42 3.76 -2.10
C GLU A 343 14.52 4.35 -3.20
N TYR A 344 13.21 4.09 -3.08
CA TYR A 344 12.22 4.58 -4.02
C TYR A 344 11.31 5.64 -3.40
N ASN A 345 10.96 6.64 -4.19
CA ASN A 345 9.84 7.53 -3.92
C ASN A 345 8.50 6.77 -4.07
N PRO A 346 7.41 7.29 -3.49
CA PRO A 346 6.08 6.72 -3.67
C PRO A 346 5.60 6.59 -5.12
N ASP A 347 6.12 7.40 -6.04
CA ASP A 347 5.84 7.34 -7.47
C ASP A 347 6.65 6.28 -8.23
N GLY A 348 7.57 5.60 -7.53
CA GLY A 348 8.44 4.58 -8.07
C GLY A 348 9.73 5.08 -8.71
N SER A 349 9.99 6.38 -8.69
CA SER A 349 11.29 6.93 -9.03
C SER A 349 12.31 6.64 -7.92
N ILE A 350 13.59 6.60 -8.28
CA ILE A 350 14.65 6.42 -7.29
C ILE A 350 14.83 7.72 -6.50
N TYR A 351 14.86 7.61 -5.16
CA TYR A 351 15.18 8.70 -4.25
C TYR A 351 16.68 8.81 -4.02
N THR A 352 17.33 7.69 -3.69
CA THR A 352 18.78 7.56 -3.57
C THR A 352 19.23 6.18 -4.02
N ALA A 353 20.47 6.07 -4.47
CA ALA A 353 21.06 4.81 -4.87
C ALA A 353 22.52 4.71 -4.40
N HIS A 354 22.93 3.51 -4.02
CA HIS A 354 24.32 3.13 -3.82
C HIS A 354 24.64 1.97 -4.76
N VAL A 355 25.75 2.05 -5.45
CA VAL A 355 26.24 1.00 -6.36
C VAL A 355 27.65 0.63 -5.97
N TYR A 356 27.95 -0.65 -5.97
CA TYR A 356 29.26 -1.20 -5.66
C TYR A 356 29.86 -1.81 -6.93
N THR A 357 31.02 -1.33 -7.32
CA THR A 357 31.79 -1.84 -8.47
C THR A 357 33.05 -2.55 -7.98
N TYR A 358 33.51 -3.50 -8.77
CA TYR A 358 34.60 -4.39 -8.34
C TYR A 358 35.67 -4.53 -9.39
N GLU A 359 36.95 -4.34 -8.98
CA GLU A 359 38.14 -4.70 -9.71
C GLU A 359 38.79 -5.93 -9.06
N LEU A 360 39.36 -6.80 -9.87
CA LEU A 360 40.02 -8.03 -9.43
C LEU A 360 41.42 -8.10 -9.95
N THR A 361 42.38 -8.30 -9.07
CA THR A 361 43.79 -8.55 -9.40
C THR A 361 44.31 -9.77 -8.64
N GLU A 362 45.42 -10.32 -9.07
CA GLU A 362 46.10 -11.47 -8.45
C GLU A 362 47.48 -11.04 -7.97
N ASP A 363 47.88 -11.48 -6.77
CA ASP A 363 49.27 -11.35 -6.34
C ASP A 363 50.19 -12.12 -7.29
N PRO A 364 51.38 -11.59 -7.64
CA PRO A 364 52.26 -12.20 -8.61
C PRO A 364 52.62 -13.65 -8.28
N VAL A 365 52.27 -14.57 -9.17
CA VAL A 365 52.71 -15.97 -9.09
C VAL A 365 53.94 -16.15 -9.97
N SER A 366 55.07 -16.56 -9.38
CA SER A 366 56.37 -16.65 -10.06
C SER A 366 56.29 -17.51 -11.32
N GLY A 367 56.80 -16.98 -12.42
CA GLY A 367 56.88 -17.69 -13.70
C GLY A 367 55.56 -17.80 -14.45
N THR A 368 54.54 -17.02 -14.07
CA THR A 368 53.24 -16.99 -14.74
C THR A 368 52.76 -15.58 -15.04
N LEU A 369 51.81 -15.46 -15.99
CA LEU A 369 51.09 -14.22 -16.26
C LEU A 369 49.60 -14.48 -16.12
N PRO A 370 48.87 -13.68 -15.31
CA PRO A 370 47.42 -13.81 -15.18
C PRO A 370 46.67 -13.15 -16.34
N SER A 371 45.56 -13.74 -16.73
CA SER A 371 44.53 -13.10 -17.55
C SER A 371 43.17 -13.30 -16.88
N TYR A 372 42.24 -12.39 -17.16
CA TYR A 372 40.94 -12.32 -16.46
C TYR A 372 39.82 -12.36 -17.47
N THR A 373 38.85 -13.24 -17.25
CA THR A 373 37.62 -13.32 -18.04
C THR A 373 36.44 -13.10 -17.06
N PHE A 374 35.62 -12.11 -17.34
CA PHE A 374 34.49 -11.73 -16.48
C PHE A 374 33.17 -12.09 -17.15
N SER A 375 32.17 -12.49 -16.33
CA SER A 375 30.79 -12.62 -16.80
C SER A 375 30.22 -11.28 -17.25
N ALA A 376 29.18 -11.30 -18.09
CA ALA A 376 28.54 -10.10 -18.62
C ALA A 376 27.89 -9.20 -17.52
N ASN A 377 27.59 -9.78 -16.38
CA ASN A 377 27.03 -9.07 -15.21
C ASN A 377 28.07 -8.77 -14.13
N TRP A 378 29.36 -8.79 -14.45
CA TRP A 378 30.41 -8.30 -13.56
C TRP A 378 30.26 -6.77 -13.42
N PRO A 379 30.11 -6.21 -12.20
CA PRO A 379 29.87 -4.78 -11.99
C PRO A 379 31.20 -3.99 -12.06
N LYS A 380 31.55 -3.45 -13.22
CA LYS A 380 32.71 -2.61 -13.44
C LYS A 380 32.42 -1.12 -13.30
N GLU A 381 31.23 -0.72 -13.69
CA GLU A 381 30.75 0.66 -13.62
C GLU A 381 29.28 0.72 -13.17
N VAL A 382 28.83 1.89 -12.76
CA VAL A 382 27.45 2.10 -12.29
C VAL A 382 26.42 1.63 -13.31
N GLY A 383 26.67 1.91 -14.59
CA GLY A 383 25.82 1.53 -15.71
C GLY A 383 25.71 0.02 -15.94
N ASP A 384 26.62 -0.80 -15.39
CA ASP A 384 26.48 -2.27 -15.45
C ASP A 384 25.38 -2.75 -14.51
N VAL A 385 25.15 -2.08 -13.38
CA VAL A 385 24.25 -2.47 -12.30
C VAL A 385 22.87 -1.83 -12.45
N LEU A 386 22.82 -0.53 -12.70
CA LEU A 386 21.58 0.24 -12.86
C LEU A 386 21.38 0.68 -14.32
N GLU A 387 20.13 0.73 -14.75
CA GLU A 387 19.73 1.46 -15.95
C GLU A 387 19.76 2.95 -15.66
N LEU A 388 20.41 3.72 -16.52
CA LEU A 388 20.53 5.17 -16.41
C LEU A 388 19.78 5.85 -17.57
N ASN A 389 19.21 7.03 -17.31
CA ASN A 389 18.68 7.87 -18.37
C ASN A 389 19.80 8.64 -19.09
N SER A 390 19.43 9.46 -20.09
CA SER A 390 20.39 10.26 -20.86
C SER A 390 21.13 11.34 -20.05
N ALA A 391 20.62 11.67 -18.86
CA ALA A 391 21.27 12.59 -17.91
C ALA A 391 22.17 11.86 -16.89
N GLY A 392 22.26 10.53 -16.97
CA GLY A 392 23.02 9.70 -16.03
C GLY A 392 22.30 9.39 -14.71
N GLU A 393 21.00 9.72 -14.60
CA GLU A 393 20.22 9.45 -13.41
C GLU A 393 19.73 7.99 -13.38
N PRO A 394 19.70 7.34 -12.23
CA PRO A 394 19.28 5.94 -12.13
C PRO A 394 17.76 5.79 -12.32
N ILE A 395 17.36 4.80 -13.12
CA ILE A 395 15.95 4.48 -13.39
C ILE A 395 15.51 3.25 -12.59
N LYS A 396 16.30 2.17 -12.64
CA LYS A 396 16.03 0.88 -11.98
C LYS A 396 17.27 -0.01 -12.01
N ALA A 397 17.29 -1.05 -11.19
CA ALA A 397 18.30 -2.09 -11.30
C ALA A 397 18.12 -2.92 -12.59
N LYS A 398 19.23 -3.30 -13.24
CA LYS A 398 19.20 -4.15 -14.42
C LYS A 398 18.71 -5.56 -14.09
N ASP A 399 18.05 -6.20 -15.06
CA ASP A 399 17.47 -7.54 -14.88
C ASP A 399 18.51 -8.62 -14.54
N ALA A 400 19.75 -8.46 -14.97
CA ALA A 400 20.85 -9.36 -14.63
C ALA A 400 21.13 -9.47 -13.12
N PHE A 401 20.74 -8.45 -12.33
CA PHE A 401 20.90 -8.43 -10.88
C PHE A 401 19.63 -8.84 -10.12
N LYS A 402 18.58 -9.28 -10.82
CA LYS A 402 17.29 -9.68 -10.23
C LYS A 402 17.09 -11.19 -10.11
N ALA A 403 17.97 -12.01 -10.67
CA ALA A 403 17.51 -13.23 -11.33
C ALA A 403 17.63 -14.56 -10.58
N SER A 404 18.42 -14.76 -9.53
CA SER A 404 18.53 -16.12 -8.96
C SER A 404 17.63 -16.36 -7.76
N SER A 405 17.39 -15.36 -6.94
CA SER A 405 16.36 -15.38 -5.89
C SER A 405 15.97 -13.97 -5.49
N SER A 406 14.72 -13.78 -5.08
CA SER A 406 14.25 -12.52 -4.57
C SER A 406 13.27 -12.77 -3.43
N GLN A 407 13.38 -12.00 -2.36
CA GLN A 407 12.56 -12.11 -1.17
C GLN A 407 12.15 -10.72 -0.71
N MET A 408 10.87 -10.57 -0.33
CA MET A 408 10.42 -9.38 0.38
C MET A 408 10.57 -9.58 1.89
N GLU A 409 11.24 -8.63 2.51
CA GLU A 409 11.35 -8.53 3.96
C GLU A 409 10.75 -7.21 4.42
N GLY A 410 9.45 -7.19 4.66
CA GLY A 410 8.71 -5.97 4.93
C GLY A 410 8.68 -5.05 3.69
N SER A 411 9.27 -3.84 3.80
CA SER A 411 9.42 -2.89 2.68
C SER A 411 10.70 -3.10 1.84
N PHE A 412 11.51 -4.12 2.18
CA PHE A 412 12.75 -4.43 1.48
C PHE A 412 12.52 -5.51 0.42
N LEU A 413 12.97 -5.25 -0.79
CA LEU A 413 13.17 -6.26 -1.80
C LEU A 413 14.65 -6.64 -1.78
N VAL A 414 14.96 -7.90 -1.43
CA VAL A 414 16.31 -8.44 -1.48
C VAL A 414 16.43 -9.32 -2.70
N THR A 415 17.40 -9.04 -3.57
CA THR A 415 17.71 -9.85 -4.75
C THR A 415 19.12 -10.44 -4.60
N ILE A 416 19.35 -11.62 -5.15
CA ILE A 416 20.67 -12.25 -5.20
C ILE A 416 20.94 -12.62 -6.66
N ALA A 417 22.04 -12.13 -7.20
CA ALA A 417 22.53 -12.47 -8.52
C ALA A 417 23.86 -13.21 -8.41
N ASP A 418 24.25 -13.92 -9.48
CA ASP A 418 25.54 -14.57 -9.59
C ASP A 418 26.37 -13.86 -10.65
N ALA A 419 27.62 -13.50 -10.33
CA ALA A 419 28.63 -13.08 -11.30
C ALA A 419 29.86 -13.98 -11.17
N SER A 420 30.68 -14.06 -12.21
CA SER A 420 31.86 -14.90 -12.19
C SER A 420 33.06 -14.23 -12.80
N ALA A 421 34.22 -14.63 -12.31
CA ALA A 421 35.50 -14.35 -12.96
C ALA A 421 36.35 -15.61 -13.00
N THR A 422 37.00 -15.83 -14.15
CA THR A 422 38.01 -16.84 -14.31
C THR A 422 39.37 -16.17 -14.44
N ILE A 423 40.32 -16.57 -13.58
CA ILE A 423 41.68 -16.10 -13.56
C ILE A 423 42.56 -17.21 -14.13
N THR A 424 43.09 -17.02 -15.31
CA THR A 424 43.92 -18.01 -15.99
C THR A 424 45.38 -17.60 -15.94
N ASN A 425 46.24 -18.39 -15.26
CA ASN A 425 47.67 -18.20 -15.28
C ASN A 425 48.30 -19.08 -16.34
N VAL A 426 49.04 -18.43 -17.20
CA VAL A 426 49.84 -19.11 -18.26
C VAL A 426 51.31 -19.08 -17.87
N GLN A 427 51.98 -20.21 -17.95
CA GLN A 427 53.43 -20.29 -17.67
C GLN A 427 54.21 -19.43 -18.66
N THR A 428 55.07 -18.57 -18.16
CA THR A 428 55.98 -17.80 -19.01
C THR A 428 57.20 -18.63 -19.35
N GLY A 429 57.63 -18.54 -20.61
CA GLY A 429 58.89 -19.13 -21.04
C GLY A 429 60.09 -18.44 -20.37
N LYS A 430 61.11 -19.23 -20.02
CA LYS A 430 62.40 -18.71 -19.55
C LYS A 430 63.38 -18.78 -20.69
N LEU A 431 63.98 -17.66 -21.00
CA LEU A 431 65.13 -17.63 -21.98
C LEU A 431 66.38 -17.33 -21.19
N ASN A 432 67.30 -18.29 -21.14
CA ASN A 432 68.61 -18.09 -20.57
C ASN A 432 69.56 -17.61 -21.69
N ILE A 433 70.09 -16.42 -21.57
CA ILE A 433 71.02 -15.86 -22.47
C ILE A 433 72.40 -15.95 -21.78
N VAL A 434 73.29 -16.74 -22.36
CA VAL A 434 74.65 -16.90 -21.88
C VAL A 434 75.59 -16.24 -22.91
N LYS A 435 76.28 -15.20 -22.50
CA LYS A 435 77.32 -14.57 -23.25
C LYS A 435 78.66 -15.30 -22.96
N GLN A 436 79.18 -15.89 -23.93
CA GLN A 436 80.56 -16.49 -23.86
C GLN A 436 81.49 -15.65 -24.66
N TRP A 437 82.68 -15.42 -24.16
CA TRP A 437 83.76 -14.78 -24.88
C TRP A 437 84.64 -15.89 -25.45
N ALA A 438 85.02 -15.77 -26.74
CA ALA A 438 86.00 -16.63 -27.29
C ALA A 438 87.40 -16.36 -26.63
N GLU A 439 88.22 -17.35 -26.57
CA GLU A 439 89.52 -17.22 -25.88
C GLU A 439 90.44 -16.19 -26.55
N GLU A 440 90.13 -15.74 -27.75
CA GLU A 440 90.88 -14.66 -28.46
C GLU A 440 90.25 -13.29 -28.03
N VAL A 441 90.64 -12.80 -26.88
CA VAL A 441 90.44 -11.42 -26.53
C VAL A 441 91.53 -10.61 -27.20
N GLU A 442 91.12 -9.63 -28.02
CA GLU A 442 92.08 -8.66 -28.51
C GLU A 442 92.59 -7.82 -27.37
N TYR A 443 93.91 -7.81 -27.23
CA TYR A 443 94.61 -7.00 -26.26
C TYR A 443 95.16 -5.76 -26.91
N ASP A 444 95.15 -4.62 -26.17
CA ASP A 444 95.90 -3.45 -26.62
C ASP A 444 97.37 -3.71 -26.59
N GLY A 445 98.17 -2.81 -27.15
CA GLY A 445 99.65 -2.99 -27.26
C GLY A 445 100.34 -3.04 -25.86
N ALA A 446 99.61 -2.90 -24.75
CA ALA A 446 100.04 -3.00 -23.36
C ALA A 446 99.57 -4.29 -22.69
N GLN A 447 98.99 -5.25 -23.44
CA GLN A 447 98.42 -6.51 -22.93
C GLN A 447 97.20 -6.32 -21.93
N ASN A 448 96.46 -5.21 -22.05
CA ASN A 448 95.22 -5.09 -21.36
C ASN A 448 94.08 -5.54 -22.25
N PRO A 449 93.10 -6.34 -21.74
CA PRO A 449 91.94 -6.66 -22.50
C PRO A 449 91.23 -5.37 -22.89
N LEU A 450 90.74 -5.25 -24.14
CA LEU A 450 89.94 -4.14 -24.56
C LEU A 450 88.73 -4.06 -23.60
N ASP A 451 88.62 -2.93 -22.90
CA ASP A 451 87.71 -2.73 -21.83
C ASP A 451 86.25 -2.64 -22.39
N ILE A 452 85.60 -3.79 -22.60
CA ILE A 452 84.21 -3.85 -23.01
C ILE A 452 83.35 -3.61 -21.78
N LYS A 453 82.98 -2.36 -21.58
CA LYS A 453 82.23 -1.92 -20.42
C LYS A 453 80.75 -2.27 -20.49
N GLN A 454 80.13 -2.52 -21.63
CA GLN A 454 78.71 -2.76 -21.77
C GLN A 454 78.42 -3.63 -23.05
N VAL A 455 77.55 -4.61 -22.86
CA VAL A 455 76.93 -5.38 -23.95
C VAL A 455 75.43 -5.19 -23.89
N SER A 456 74.83 -4.68 -24.95
CA SER A 456 73.38 -4.56 -25.09
C SER A 456 72.81 -5.77 -25.80
N ILE A 457 71.81 -6.41 -25.20
CA ILE A 457 71.11 -7.54 -25.78
C ILE A 457 69.66 -7.10 -26.00
N SER A 458 69.18 -7.18 -27.25
CA SER A 458 67.79 -6.92 -27.60
C SER A 458 67.06 -8.24 -27.82
N LEU A 459 65.91 -8.40 -27.11
CA LEU A 459 65.02 -9.52 -27.32
C LEU A 459 63.83 -9.04 -28.17
N LEU A 460 63.65 -9.62 -29.33
CA LEU A 460 62.50 -9.40 -30.21
C LEU A 460 61.53 -10.57 -30.06
N ARG A 461 60.24 -10.28 -29.76
CA ARG A 461 59.19 -11.26 -29.70
C ARG A 461 58.24 -11.06 -30.85
N ASN A 462 58.06 -12.08 -31.69
CA ASN A 462 56.94 -12.09 -32.63
C ASN A 462 55.82 -12.95 -32.08
N VAL A 463 54.61 -12.46 -32.20
CA VAL A 463 53.38 -13.20 -31.79
C VAL A 463 52.75 -13.78 -33.05
N TRP A 464 52.62 -15.10 -33.08
CA TRP A 464 52.10 -15.86 -34.22
C TRP A 464 50.64 -16.25 -33.86
N GLY A 465 49.64 -15.97 -34.73
CA GLY A 465 48.27 -16.43 -34.64
C GLY A 465 47.90 -17.41 -35.76
N GLU A 466 46.71 -17.98 -35.71
CA GLU A 466 46.21 -18.96 -36.71
C GLU A 466 46.18 -18.43 -38.15
N ASN A 467 46.19 -17.10 -38.35
CA ASN A 467 46.14 -16.45 -39.67
C ASN A 467 47.39 -15.63 -39.98
N TRP A 468 48.57 -16.06 -39.50
CA TRP A 468 49.82 -15.33 -39.70
C TRP A 468 50.22 -15.28 -41.16
N THR A 469 50.58 -14.12 -41.68
CA THR A 469 51.16 -13.89 -42.97
C THR A 469 52.56 -13.23 -42.85
N ASP A 470 53.48 -13.50 -43.77
CA ASP A 470 54.89 -13.00 -43.77
C ASP A 470 54.98 -11.45 -43.86
N SER A 471 53.83 -10.74 -43.89
CA SER A 471 53.78 -9.30 -44.03
C SER A 471 53.30 -8.60 -42.71
N ASP A 472 53.02 -9.34 -41.65
CA ASP A 472 52.64 -8.82 -40.33
C ASP A 472 53.89 -8.91 -39.37
#